data_83c0a88d25583ccb7cf8a7bb0d806f2c
#
_entry.id   83c0a88d25583ccb7cf8a7bb0d806f2c
#
_cell.length_a   1.000
_cell.length_b   1.000
_cell.length_c   1.000
_cell.angle_alpha   90.00
_cell.angle_beta   90.00
_cell.angle_gamma   90.00
#
_symmetry.space_group_name_H-M   'P 1'
#
loop_
_entity.id
_entity.type
_entity.pdbx_description
1 polymer ?
#
loop_
_entity_poly.entity_id
_entity_poly.type
_entity_poly.pdbx_seq_one_letter_code
_entity_poly.pdbx_strand_id
1 'polypeptide(L)'
;MRKYEIMFIVKPDLEEGAIKEVFDSMKGVLESKKANILEAKEMGQRELAYEINKYKNGYYFYFLVEEENADAINEFDRLALINENIIRHLVVRVEE
;
A
#
# COMPACT_ATOMS: atom_id res chain seq x y z
N MET A 1 19.70 1.67 -8.47
CA MET A 1 18.47 1.99 -7.74
C MET A 1 17.89 0.78 -7.06
N ARG A 2 17.21 1.00 -5.95
CA ARG A 2 16.54 -0.07 -5.23
C ARG A 2 15.10 -0.20 -5.70
N LYS A 3 14.63 -1.43 -5.83
CA LYS A 3 13.23 -1.70 -6.17
C LYS A 3 12.52 -2.34 -5.00
N TYR A 4 11.27 -1.96 -4.79
CA TYR A 4 10.43 -2.49 -3.72
C TYR A 4 9.06 -2.84 -4.25
N GLU A 5 8.55 -3.96 -3.79
CA GLU A 5 7.14 -4.31 -3.98
C GLU A 5 6.40 -3.97 -2.70
N ILE A 6 5.29 -3.29 -2.84
CA ILE A 6 4.46 -2.86 -1.73
C ILE A 6 3.06 -3.43 -1.93
N MET A 7 2.54 -4.09 -0.94
CA MET A 7 1.16 -4.55 -0.95
C MET A 7 0.48 -4.05 0.31
N PHE A 8 -0.72 -3.53 0.20
CA PHE A 8 -1.48 -3.16 1.38
C PHE A 8 -2.96 -3.49 1.21
N ILE A 9 -3.64 -3.63 2.34
CA ILE A 9 -5.04 -4.03 2.38
C ILE A 9 -5.82 -2.95 3.10
N VAL A 10 -6.86 -2.44 2.42
CA VAL A 10 -7.77 -1.43 2.98
C VAL A 10 -9.01 -2.15 3.50
N LYS A 11 -9.51 -1.73 4.65
CA LYS A 11 -10.70 -2.34 5.24
C LYS A 11 -11.91 -2.23 4.30
N PRO A 12 -12.80 -3.21 4.31
CA PRO A 12 -13.86 -3.31 3.30
C PRO A 12 -15.11 -2.47 3.57
N ASP A 13 -15.26 -1.93 4.76
CA ASP A 13 -16.48 -1.23 5.17
C ASP A 13 -16.48 0.27 4.86
N LEU A 14 -15.65 0.67 3.91
CA LEU A 14 -15.59 2.05 3.43
C LEU A 14 -16.36 2.17 2.11
N GLU A 15 -16.83 3.38 1.84
CA GLU A 15 -17.39 3.69 0.52
C GLU A 15 -16.28 3.63 -0.54
N GLU A 16 -16.66 3.35 -1.78
CA GLU A 16 -15.72 3.22 -2.89
C GLU A 16 -14.81 4.43 -3.04
N GLY A 17 -15.36 5.63 -2.91
CA GLY A 17 -14.58 6.87 -2.99
C GLY A 17 -13.53 6.98 -1.90
N ALA A 18 -13.85 6.52 -0.69
CA ALA A 18 -12.91 6.55 0.43
C ALA A 18 -11.78 5.54 0.24
N ILE A 19 -12.08 4.39 -0.34
CA ILE A 19 -11.06 3.37 -0.66
C ILE A 19 -10.08 3.91 -1.68
N LYS A 20 -10.59 4.56 -2.72
CA LYS A 20 -9.74 5.17 -3.75
C LYS A 20 -8.89 6.30 -3.16
N GLU A 21 -9.45 7.06 -2.23
CA GLU A 21 -8.70 8.12 -1.54
C GLU A 21 -7.50 7.57 -0.78
N VAL A 22 -7.64 6.44 -0.13
CA VAL A 22 -6.53 5.80 0.57
C VAL A 22 -5.44 5.41 -0.44
N PHE A 23 -5.84 4.81 -1.55
CA PHE A 23 -4.91 4.43 -2.61
C PHE A 23 -4.15 5.65 -3.16
N ASP A 24 -4.88 6.70 -3.52
CA ASP A 24 -4.29 7.92 -4.08
C ASP A 24 -3.37 8.62 -3.06
N SER A 25 -3.77 8.63 -1.80
CA SER A 25 -2.99 9.23 -0.72
C SER A 25 -1.66 8.51 -0.54
N MET A 26 -1.68 7.18 -0.51
CA MET A 26 -0.45 6.41 -0.33
C MET A 26 0.46 6.49 -1.56
N LYS A 27 -0.12 6.57 -2.75
CA LYS A 27 0.63 6.82 -3.98
C LYS A 27 1.33 8.19 -3.91
N GLY A 28 0.60 9.20 -3.45
CA GLY A 28 1.13 10.55 -3.27
C GLY A 28 2.29 10.63 -2.30
N VAL A 29 2.26 9.82 -1.24
CA VAL A 29 3.35 9.73 -0.27
C VAL A 29 4.65 9.29 -0.97
N LEU A 30 4.55 8.24 -1.77
CA LEU A 30 5.71 7.73 -2.50
C LEU A 30 6.26 8.77 -3.49
N GLU A 31 5.36 9.40 -4.23
CA GLU A 31 5.75 10.42 -5.22
C GLU A 31 6.37 11.65 -4.57
N SER A 32 5.85 12.07 -3.42
CA SER A 32 6.37 13.24 -2.70
C SER A 32 7.80 13.06 -2.21
N LYS A 33 8.23 11.82 -2.03
CA LYS A 33 9.59 11.47 -1.63
C LYS A 33 10.45 11.03 -2.83
N LYS A 34 10.00 11.36 -4.03
CA LYS A 34 10.71 11.13 -5.29
C LYS A 34 10.91 9.67 -5.66
N ALA A 35 10.09 8.78 -5.13
CA ALA A 35 10.08 7.40 -5.61
C ALA A 35 9.45 7.37 -7.00
N ASN A 36 9.99 6.54 -7.85
CA ASN A 36 9.45 6.33 -9.19
C ASN A 36 8.52 5.12 -9.16
N ILE A 37 7.25 5.34 -9.40
CA ILE A 37 6.26 4.26 -9.38
C ILE A 37 6.25 3.60 -10.75
N LEU A 38 6.78 2.39 -10.79
CA LEU A 38 6.85 1.60 -12.03
C LEU A 38 5.54 0.92 -12.35
N GLU A 39 4.79 0.53 -11.31
CA GLU A 39 3.53 -0.17 -11.47
C GLU A 39 2.62 0.16 -10.28
N ALA A 40 1.34 0.35 -10.55
CA ALA A 40 0.34 0.57 -9.52
C ALA A 40 -0.90 -0.21 -9.92
N LYS A 41 -1.36 -1.13 -9.07
CA LYS A 41 -2.50 -2.00 -9.36
C LYS A 41 -3.53 -1.98 -8.26
N GLU A 42 -4.79 -1.89 -8.67
CA GLU A 42 -5.93 -2.12 -7.79
C GLU A 42 -6.35 -3.57 -8.01
N MET A 43 -6.09 -4.41 -7.03
CA MET A 43 -6.32 -5.85 -7.17
C MET A 43 -7.74 -6.27 -6.80
N GLY A 44 -8.54 -5.33 -6.30
CA GLY A 44 -9.93 -5.56 -5.96
C GLY A 44 -10.13 -6.17 -4.59
N GLN A 45 -11.40 -6.45 -4.28
CA GLN A 45 -11.78 -7.04 -3.00
C GLN A 45 -11.48 -8.54 -3.01
N ARG A 46 -10.83 -9.00 -1.96
CA ARG A 46 -10.46 -10.41 -1.82
C ARG A 46 -10.67 -10.89 -0.39
N GLU A 47 -10.94 -12.17 -0.26
CA GLU A 47 -11.05 -12.83 1.02
C GLU A 47 -9.69 -12.99 1.65
N LEU A 48 -9.57 -12.70 2.95
CA LEU A 48 -8.33 -12.87 3.69
C LEU A 48 -8.15 -14.35 4.06
N ALA A 49 -6.89 -14.79 4.11
CA ALA A 49 -6.56 -16.15 4.51
C ALA A 49 -6.99 -16.42 5.97
N TYR A 50 -6.97 -15.38 6.79
CA TYR A 50 -7.44 -15.41 8.16
C TYR A 50 -7.94 -14.01 8.54
N GLU A 51 -8.76 -13.95 9.56
CA GLU A 51 -9.36 -12.69 10.01
C GLU A 51 -8.29 -11.72 10.55
N ILE A 52 -8.34 -10.47 10.09
CA ILE A 52 -7.46 -9.40 10.57
C ILE A 52 -8.35 -8.27 11.08
N ASN A 53 -8.16 -7.85 12.34
CA ASN A 53 -8.95 -6.77 12.98
C ASN A 53 -10.45 -6.99 12.81
N LYS A 54 -10.89 -8.25 12.88
CA LYS A 54 -12.29 -8.67 12.72
C LYS A 54 -12.83 -8.55 11.29
N TYR A 55 -11.97 -8.26 10.32
CA TYR A 55 -12.36 -8.26 8.91
C TYR A 55 -11.98 -9.60 8.25
N LYS A 56 -12.88 -10.13 7.43
CA LYS A 56 -12.68 -11.38 6.70
C LYS A 56 -12.23 -11.17 5.27
N ASN A 57 -12.36 -9.94 4.78
CA ASN A 57 -11.92 -9.57 3.43
C ASN A 57 -11.40 -8.14 3.44
N GLY A 58 -10.87 -7.69 2.32
CA GLY A 58 -10.36 -6.34 2.18
C GLY A 58 -10.03 -6.03 0.73
N TYR A 59 -9.71 -4.77 0.46
CA TYR A 59 -9.30 -4.32 -0.86
C TYR A 59 -7.78 -4.34 -0.95
N TYR A 60 -7.24 -5.07 -1.91
CA TYR A 60 -5.81 -5.25 -2.11
C TYR A 60 -5.27 -4.28 -3.14
N PHE A 61 -4.14 -3.66 -2.80
CA PHE A 61 -3.44 -2.74 -3.68
C PHE A 61 -1.96 -3.12 -3.75
N TYR A 62 -1.35 -2.81 -4.88
CA TYR A 62 0.04 -3.18 -5.16
C TYR A 62 0.76 -2.04 -5.84
N PHE A 63 1.99 -1.76 -5.40
CA PHE A 63 2.91 -0.85 -6.06
C PHE A 63 4.25 -1.53 -6.29
N LEU A 64 4.83 -1.27 -7.46
CA LEU A 64 6.24 -1.56 -7.70
C LEU A 64 6.92 -0.21 -7.85
N VAL A 65 7.90 0.07 -7.01
CA VAL A 65 8.58 1.36 -6.99
C VAL A 65 10.09 1.18 -7.02
N GLU A 66 10.78 2.20 -7.51
CA GLU A 66 12.22 2.25 -7.38
C GLU A 66 12.66 3.61 -6.85
N GLU A 67 13.74 3.62 -6.08
CA GLU A 67 14.28 4.84 -5.52
C GLU A 67 15.76 4.68 -5.20
N GLU A 68 16.45 5.80 -5.03
CA GLU A 68 17.89 5.79 -4.73
C GLU A 68 18.19 5.42 -3.29
N ASN A 69 17.25 5.70 -2.39
CA ASN A 69 17.41 5.45 -0.95
C ASN A 69 16.11 4.86 -0.40
N ALA A 70 15.95 4.82 0.90
CA ALA A 70 14.77 4.24 1.53
C ALA A 70 13.78 5.26 2.08
N ASP A 71 13.92 6.54 1.73
CA ASP A 71 13.09 7.61 2.31
C ASP A 71 11.60 7.43 2.04
N ALA A 72 11.24 7.13 0.78
CA ALA A 72 9.85 6.95 0.41
C ALA A 72 9.25 5.73 1.09
N ILE A 73 9.98 4.63 1.13
CA ILE A 73 9.54 3.40 1.77
C ILE A 73 9.35 3.59 3.27
N ASN A 74 10.28 4.29 3.92
CA ASN A 74 10.17 4.54 5.35
C ASN A 74 8.96 5.41 5.68
N GLU A 75 8.69 6.42 4.86
CA GLU A 75 7.52 7.28 5.06
C GLU A 75 6.23 6.51 4.80
N PHE A 76 6.20 5.69 3.75
CA PHE A 76 5.06 4.83 3.47
C PHE A 76 4.76 3.92 4.66
N ASP A 77 5.79 3.24 5.17
CA ASP A 77 5.64 2.33 6.30
C ASP A 77 5.08 3.05 7.53
N ARG A 78 5.62 4.22 7.83
CA ARG A 78 5.17 5.03 8.97
C ARG A 78 3.70 5.41 8.85
N LEU A 79 3.30 5.90 7.67
CA LEU A 79 1.93 6.37 7.45
C LEU A 79 0.94 5.20 7.35
N ALA A 80 1.36 4.07 6.80
CA ALA A 80 0.52 2.88 6.74
C ALA A 80 0.20 2.34 8.14
N LEU A 81 1.17 2.38 9.04
CA LEU A 81 0.97 1.93 10.42
C LEU A 81 -0.06 2.77 11.19
N ILE A 82 -0.10 4.06 10.94
CA ILE A 82 -1.01 4.95 11.65
C ILE A 82 -2.34 5.17 10.91
N ASN A 83 -2.48 4.68 9.70
CA ASN A 83 -3.71 4.84 8.93
C ASN A 83 -4.73 3.79 9.34
N GLU A 84 -5.82 4.23 9.97
CA GLU A 84 -6.87 3.34 10.46
C GLU A 84 -7.58 2.55 9.36
N ASN A 85 -7.52 3.02 8.13
CA ASN A 85 -8.16 2.37 6.99
C ASN A 85 -7.32 1.25 6.38
N ILE A 86 -6.02 1.21 6.71
CA ILE A 86 -5.12 0.16 6.23
C ILE A 86 -4.98 -0.89 7.34
N ILE A 87 -5.47 -2.08 7.07
CA ILE A 87 -5.46 -3.15 8.07
C ILE A 87 -4.18 -3.98 8.04
N ARG A 88 -3.47 -3.95 6.92
CA ARG A 88 -2.19 -4.63 6.79
C ARG A 88 -1.40 -4.07 5.62
N HIS A 89 -0.07 -4.08 5.74
CA HIS A 89 0.81 -3.74 4.63
C HIS A 89 2.09 -4.56 4.69
N LEU A 90 2.71 -4.73 3.53
CA LEU A 90 3.93 -5.49 3.38
C LEU A 90 4.82 -4.78 2.37
N VAL A 91 6.10 -4.63 2.71
CA VAL A 91 7.10 -4.06 1.82
C VAL A 91 8.21 -5.09 1.64
N VAL A 92 8.52 -5.43 0.41
CA VAL A 92 9.56 -6.39 0.08
C VAL A 92 10.54 -5.76 -0.88
N ARG A 93 11.82 -5.85 -0.58
CA ARG A 93 12.86 -5.41 -1.50
C ARG A 93 13.03 -6.45 -2.60
N VAL A 94 12.97 -5.97 -3.85
CA VAL A 94 13.17 -6.84 -5.00
C VAL A 94 14.64 -6.82 -5.36
N GLU A 95 15.26 -7.97 -5.40
CA GLU A 95 16.64 -8.10 -5.82
C GLU A 95 16.71 -8.48 -7.29
N GLU A 96 17.64 -7.88 -7.98
CA GLU A 96 17.88 -8.18 -9.38
C GLU A 96 19.04 -9.16 -9.52
#